data_6e88856e154baf66ebc781147bdd4cc8
#
_entry.id   6e88856e154baf66ebc781147bdd4cc8
#
_cell.length_a   1.000
_cell.length_b   1.000
_cell.length_c   1.000
_cell.angle_alpha   90.00
_cell.angle_beta   90.00
_cell.angle_gamma   90.00
#
_symmetry.space_group_name_H-M   'P 1'
#
loop_
_entity.id
_entity.type
_entity.pdbx_description
1 polymer ?
#
loop_
_entity_poly.entity_id
_entity_poly.type
_entity_poly.pdbx_seq_one_letter_code
_entity_poly.pdbx_strand_id
1 'polypeptide(L)'
;MLALVATPFLAAVSQSLNGSNCDNGLGDEHRSDSGQVHAHQGLCAVEAPPPDADGDGVPDSLDQCPNTPPGTTVDASGCPVAPPPGCVNTVGTGTAKVLGQVFVDDGLTFPYLAGWCVELRDGSGAVVATAVTNGVAIDIEGNNYAFTGIPAGTYTFCEVLPANTTWHETTPTSGPDCGGGVFGVTVTLMDGSAADFIWFGNRL
;
A
#
# COMPACT_ATOMS: atom_id res chain seq x y z
N MET A 1 37.91 16.47 7.09
CA MET A 1 36.70 16.87 6.36
C MET A 1 36.75 16.17 5.01
N LEU A 2 36.04 15.06 4.87
CA LEU A 2 35.89 14.34 3.62
C LEU A 2 34.41 14.41 3.27
N ALA A 3 34.08 15.14 2.21
CA ALA A 3 32.72 15.23 1.70
C ALA A 3 32.42 13.97 0.87
N LEU A 4 31.47 13.16 1.34
CA LEU A 4 30.93 12.05 0.56
C LEU A 4 29.88 12.64 -0.39
N VAL A 5 30.18 12.64 -1.68
CA VAL A 5 29.24 12.97 -2.75
C VAL A 5 28.41 11.71 -3.00
N ALA A 6 27.15 11.75 -2.62
CA ALA A 6 26.19 10.71 -2.96
C ALA A 6 25.79 10.88 -4.44
N THR A 7 26.21 9.95 -5.30
CA THR A 7 25.70 9.82 -6.66
C THR A 7 24.33 9.12 -6.62
N PRO A 8 23.32 9.62 -7.35
CA PRO A 8 22.06 8.90 -7.46
C PRO A 8 22.27 7.64 -8.30
N PHE A 9 21.99 6.49 -7.72
CA PHE A 9 21.94 5.22 -8.40
C PHE A 9 20.69 5.21 -9.27
N LEU A 10 20.83 5.47 -10.56
CA LEU A 10 19.80 5.10 -11.54
C LEU A 10 19.81 3.58 -11.63
N ALA A 11 18.88 2.94 -10.93
CA ALA A 11 18.58 1.55 -11.18
C ALA A 11 17.87 1.47 -12.55
N ALA A 12 18.60 1.07 -13.57
CA ALA A 12 18.00 0.63 -14.81
C ALA A 12 17.21 -0.65 -14.51
N VAL A 13 15.90 -0.54 -14.44
CA VAL A 13 15.01 -1.70 -14.39
C VAL A 13 15.08 -2.37 -15.77
N SER A 14 15.88 -3.40 -15.85
CA SER A 14 15.86 -4.34 -16.94
C SER A 14 14.56 -5.14 -16.83
N GLN A 15 13.52 -4.69 -17.52
CA GLN A 15 12.31 -5.48 -17.69
C GLN A 15 12.66 -6.67 -18.58
N SER A 16 12.73 -7.83 -17.95
CA SER A 16 12.70 -9.10 -18.66
C SER A 16 11.32 -9.20 -19.34
N LEU A 17 11.29 -8.87 -20.61
CA LEU A 17 10.13 -9.10 -21.46
C LEU A 17 9.97 -10.62 -21.60
N ASN A 18 9.19 -11.21 -20.70
CA ASN A 18 8.74 -12.58 -20.85
C ASN A 18 7.65 -12.59 -21.93
N GLY A 19 8.08 -12.74 -23.17
CA GLY A 19 7.24 -12.78 -24.36
C GLY A 19 6.41 -14.07 -24.46
N SER A 20 5.46 -14.26 -23.56
CA SER A 20 4.73 -15.52 -23.47
C SER A 20 3.22 -15.43 -23.71
N ASN A 21 2.66 -14.36 -24.28
CA ASN A 21 1.23 -14.34 -24.55
C ASN A 21 0.80 -13.66 -25.86
N CYS A 22 1.69 -13.47 -26.81
CA CYS A 22 1.27 -13.07 -28.15
C CYS A 22 1.14 -14.25 -29.12
N ASP A 23 1.39 -15.47 -28.67
CA ASP A 23 1.23 -16.69 -29.44
C ASP A 23 -0.14 -17.34 -29.24
N ASN A 24 -1.22 -16.61 -29.46
CA ASN A 24 -2.51 -17.24 -29.63
C ASN A 24 -2.79 -17.46 -31.10
N GLY A 25 -2.28 -18.56 -31.54
CA GLY A 25 -2.89 -19.34 -32.62
C GLY A 25 -2.55 -18.89 -34.01
N LEU A 26 -1.71 -19.62 -34.60
CA LEU A 26 -2.06 -20.49 -35.72
C LEU A 26 -0.84 -21.32 -36.02
N GLY A 27 -1.08 -22.59 -35.82
CA GLY A 27 -0.09 -23.63 -35.98
C GLY A 27 0.63 -23.63 -37.28
N ASP A 28 1.72 -24.28 -37.19
CA ASP A 28 2.55 -24.93 -38.20
C ASP A 28 1.98 -25.10 -39.57
N GLU A 29 2.96 -25.12 -40.50
CA GLU A 29 2.87 -25.70 -41.83
C GLU A 29 2.43 -24.76 -42.96
N HIS A 30 3.40 -23.93 -43.38
CA HIS A 30 3.70 -23.83 -44.80
C HIS A 30 5.09 -23.21 -45.01
N ARG A 31 6.08 -24.06 -45.01
CA ARG A 31 7.38 -23.76 -45.57
C ARG A 31 7.21 -23.68 -47.08
N SER A 32 6.99 -22.51 -47.62
CA SER A 32 7.17 -22.27 -49.05
C SER A 32 8.51 -21.60 -49.26
N ASP A 33 9.28 -22.27 -50.11
CA ASP A 33 10.61 -22.00 -50.57
C ASP A 33 10.65 -20.76 -51.46
N SER A 34 10.59 -19.57 -50.86
CA SER A 34 11.00 -18.34 -51.54
C SER A 34 11.25 -17.25 -50.49
N GLY A 35 12.55 -16.97 -50.25
CA GLY A 35 13.12 -16.12 -49.25
C GLY A 35 12.61 -14.68 -49.15
N GLN A 36 11.39 -14.47 -48.70
CA GLN A 36 10.92 -13.20 -48.22
C GLN A 36 10.44 -13.36 -46.79
N VAL A 37 11.27 -12.93 -45.88
CA VAL A 37 10.93 -12.78 -44.47
C VAL A 37 9.93 -11.63 -44.39
N HIS A 38 8.63 -11.95 -44.41
CA HIS A 38 7.64 -10.98 -43.98
C HIS A 38 7.75 -10.87 -42.44
N ALA A 39 8.44 -9.84 -42.01
CA ALA A 39 8.39 -9.43 -40.61
C ALA A 39 6.94 -9.03 -40.28
N HIS A 40 6.16 -9.97 -39.78
CA HIS A 40 4.92 -9.62 -39.09
C HIS A 40 5.29 -8.86 -37.83
N GLN A 41 5.40 -7.55 -37.96
CA GLN A 41 5.40 -6.64 -36.83
C GLN A 41 3.99 -6.62 -36.25
N GLY A 42 3.59 -7.70 -35.61
CA GLY A 42 2.53 -7.67 -34.62
C GLY A 42 3.08 -6.96 -33.38
N LEU A 43 3.08 -5.64 -33.41
CA LEU A 43 3.27 -4.86 -32.21
C LEU A 43 2.09 -5.20 -31.29
N CYS A 44 2.34 -6.07 -30.30
CA CYS A 44 1.48 -6.09 -29.12
C CYS A 44 1.65 -4.70 -28.50
N ALA A 45 0.74 -3.80 -28.84
CA ALA A 45 0.64 -2.54 -28.15
C ALA A 45 0.26 -2.88 -26.71
N VAL A 46 1.23 -2.85 -25.82
CA VAL A 46 0.95 -2.73 -24.39
C VAL A 46 0.23 -1.39 -24.29
N GLU A 47 -1.08 -1.44 -24.10
CA GLU A 47 -1.87 -0.24 -23.88
C GLU A 47 -1.25 0.48 -22.68
N ALA A 48 -0.80 1.70 -22.90
CA ALA A 48 -0.25 2.48 -21.81
C ALA A 48 -1.33 2.63 -20.73
N PRO A 49 -0.99 2.52 -19.44
CA PRO A 49 -1.97 2.76 -18.40
C PRO A 49 -2.65 4.12 -18.64
N PRO A 50 -3.94 4.24 -18.33
CA PRO A 50 -4.65 5.48 -18.50
C PRO A 50 -3.95 6.59 -17.70
N PRO A 51 -3.97 7.85 -18.18
CA PRO A 51 -3.39 8.98 -17.47
C PRO A 51 -4.01 9.13 -16.08
N ASP A 52 -3.17 9.39 -15.09
CA ASP A 52 -3.50 9.67 -13.69
C ASP A 52 -2.57 10.82 -13.27
N ALA A 53 -3.09 12.05 -13.33
CA ALA A 53 -2.28 13.27 -13.28
C ALA A 53 -1.82 13.63 -11.88
N ASP A 54 -2.59 13.30 -10.85
CA ASP A 54 -2.25 13.56 -9.45
C ASP A 54 -1.71 12.33 -8.71
N GLY A 55 -1.82 11.14 -9.33
CA GLY A 55 -1.22 9.92 -8.82
C GLY A 55 -1.97 9.32 -7.63
N ASP A 56 -3.27 9.55 -7.54
CA ASP A 56 -4.10 9.03 -6.46
C ASP A 56 -4.62 7.60 -6.71
N GLY A 57 -4.35 7.04 -7.90
CA GLY A 57 -4.71 5.70 -8.32
C GLY A 57 -6.04 5.63 -9.10
N VAL A 58 -6.71 6.77 -9.31
CA VAL A 58 -7.91 6.86 -10.14
C VAL A 58 -7.57 7.57 -11.45
N PRO A 59 -7.82 6.97 -12.62
CA PRO A 59 -7.53 7.61 -13.91
C PRO A 59 -8.27 8.94 -14.07
N ASP A 60 -7.63 9.94 -14.70
CA ASP A 60 -8.18 11.28 -14.98
C ASP A 60 -9.62 11.24 -15.53
N SER A 61 -9.95 10.22 -16.33
CA SER A 61 -11.27 10.07 -16.93
C SER A 61 -12.38 9.68 -15.96
N LEU A 62 -12.03 9.17 -14.79
CA LEU A 62 -12.93 8.73 -13.72
C LEU A 62 -12.79 9.61 -12.49
N ASP A 63 -11.72 10.38 -12.41
CA ASP A 63 -11.40 11.21 -11.28
C ASP A 63 -12.28 12.49 -11.23
N GLN A 64 -12.98 12.67 -10.14
CA GLN A 64 -13.82 13.84 -9.86
C GLN A 64 -13.11 14.87 -8.96
N CYS A 65 -11.97 14.51 -8.40
CA CYS A 65 -11.17 15.34 -7.51
C CYS A 65 -9.72 15.52 -8.01
N PRO A 66 -9.51 16.09 -9.23
CA PRO A 66 -8.24 16.06 -9.95
C PRO A 66 -7.22 17.03 -9.32
N ASN A 67 -6.69 16.76 -8.22
CA ASN A 67 -5.59 17.39 -7.48
C ASN A 67 -5.57 16.85 -6.05
N THR A 68 -5.97 15.63 -5.86
CA THR A 68 -5.85 14.96 -4.57
C THR A 68 -4.36 14.84 -4.20
N PRO A 69 -3.94 15.25 -3.01
CA PRO A 69 -2.55 15.13 -2.62
C PRO A 69 -2.08 13.68 -2.66
N PRO A 70 -0.86 13.41 -3.17
CA PRO A 70 -0.30 12.06 -3.21
C PRO A 70 -0.38 11.34 -1.87
N GLY A 71 -0.77 10.06 -1.89
CA GLY A 71 -0.93 9.25 -0.68
C GLY A 71 -2.20 9.51 0.12
N THR A 72 -3.11 10.34 -0.37
CA THR A 72 -4.45 10.49 0.22
C THR A 72 -5.28 9.26 -0.15
N THR A 73 -5.96 8.68 0.83
CA THR A 73 -6.94 7.63 0.55
C THR A 73 -8.14 8.23 -0.17
N VAL A 74 -8.46 7.67 -1.34
CA VAL A 74 -9.58 8.12 -2.17
C VAL A 74 -10.63 7.03 -2.35
N ASP A 75 -11.83 7.45 -2.69
CA ASP A 75 -12.88 6.55 -3.16
C ASP A 75 -12.72 6.24 -4.67
N ALA A 76 -13.64 5.47 -5.23
CA ALA A 76 -13.60 5.08 -6.64
C ALA A 76 -13.74 6.26 -7.63
N SER A 77 -14.02 7.46 -7.14
CA SER A 77 -14.11 8.70 -7.92
C SER A 77 -12.91 9.64 -7.71
N GLY A 78 -11.83 9.19 -7.08
CA GLY A 78 -10.64 9.99 -6.82
C GLY A 78 -10.80 11.02 -5.69
N CYS A 79 -11.91 10.98 -4.95
CA CYS A 79 -12.15 11.97 -3.90
C CYS A 79 -11.70 11.47 -2.52
N PRO A 80 -11.06 12.36 -1.72
CA PRO A 80 -10.55 12.02 -0.40
C PRO A 80 -11.61 11.41 0.52
N VAL A 81 -11.31 10.25 1.11
CA VAL A 81 -12.14 9.60 2.12
C VAL A 81 -11.65 10.03 3.50
N ALA A 82 -12.55 10.62 4.29
CA ALA A 82 -12.22 10.98 5.66
C ALA A 82 -12.04 9.72 6.52
N PRO A 83 -11.12 9.74 7.51
CA PRO A 83 -11.01 8.68 8.49
C PRO A 83 -12.37 8.40 9.15
N PRO A 84 -12.62 7.18 9.60
CA PRO A 84 -13.84 6.87 10.33
C PRO A 84 -14.05 7.83 11.52
N PRO A 85 -15.30 8.22 11.81
CA PRO A 85 -15.58 9.08 12.95
C PRO A 85 -15.00 8.50 14.25
N GLY A 86 -14.25 9.32 14.99
CA GLY A 86 -13.58 8.91 16.22
C GLY A 86 -12.16 8.39 16.05
N CYS A 87 -11.69 8.16 14.83
CA CYS A 87 -10.29 7.84 14.59
C CYS A 87 -9.42 9.10 14.66
N VAL A 88 -8.59 9.16 15.66
CA VAL A 88 -7.65 10.28 15.90
C VAL A 88 -6.34 9.71 16.42
N ASN A 89 -5.25 10.46 16.26
CA ASN A 89 -3.99 10.07 16.88
C ASN A 89 -4.09 10.16 18.41
N THR A 90 -4.09 9.02 19.08
CA THR A 90 -4.20 8.92 20.52
C THR A 90 -2.80 8.86 21.14
N VAL A 91 -2.56 9.69 22.16
CA VAL A 91 -1.36 9.62 23.00
C VAL A 91 -1.77 9.01 24.34
N GLY A 92 -1.19 7.87 24.68
CA GLY A 92 -1.44 7.20 25.96
C GLY A 92 -0.56 7.72 27.10
N THR A 93 -0.65 7.06 28.23
CA THR A 93 0.09 7.43 29.47
C THR A 93 1.23 6.46 29.81
N GLY A 94 1.42 5.43 29.00
CA GLY A 94 2.51 4.47 29.15
C GLY A 94 3.82 4.95 28.52
N THR A 95 4.74 4.03 28.32
CA THR A 95 6.10 4.35 27.85
C THR A 95 6.49 3.63 26.57
N ALA A 96 5.69 2.66 26.11
CA ALA A 96 5.95 1.95 24.84
C ALA A 96 5.52 2.78 23.64
N LYS A 97 6.19 2.51 22.51
CA LYS A 97 5.92 3.10 21.20
C LYS A 97 5.75 2.00 20.18
N VAL A 98 4.82 2.18 19.25
CA VAL A 98 4.65 1.29 18.09
C VAL A 98 4.58 2.12 16.82
N LEU A 99 5.27 1.65 15.81
CA LEU A 99 5.34 2.25 14.49
C LEU A 99 4.89 1.24 13.45
N GLY A 100 4.30 1.72 12.39
CA GLY A 100 3.88 0.84 11.32
C GLY A 100 3.54 1.57 10.05
N GLN A 101 3.10 0.78 9.08
CA GLN A 101 2.85 1.23 7.73
C GLN A 101 1.52 0.71 7.22
N VAL A 102 0.75 1.58 6.58
CA VAL A 102 -0.38 1.20 5.71
C VAL A 102 -0.05 1.66 4.30
N PHE A 103 -0.14 0.75 3.35
CA PHE A 103 0.33 0.98 1.98
C PHE A 103 -0.54 0.29 0.94
N VAL A 104 -0.43 0.74 -0.31
CA VAL A 104 -0.98 0.02 -1.47
C VAL A 104 -0.05 -1.14 -1.82
N ASP A 105 -0.58 -2.34 -1.83
CA ASP A 105 0.13 -3.53 -2.30
C ASP A 105 -0.02 -3.67 -3.82
N ASP A 106 0.69 -2.85 -4.56
CA ASP A 106 0.74 -2.88 -6.03
C ASP A 106 1.78 -3.87 -6.58
N GLY A 107 2.57 -4.46 -5.68
CA GLY A 107 3.65 -5.38 -6.02
C GLY A 107 4.92 -4.71 -6.57
N LEU A 108 4.98 -3.36 -6.61
CA LEU A 108 6.08 -2.60 -7.22
C LEU A 108 6.63 -1.48 -6.34
N THR A 109 5.80 -0.55 -5.93
CA THR A 109 6.22 0.72 -5.33
C THR A 109 5.75 0.91 -3.90
N PHE A 110 4.70 0.19 -3.49
CA PHE A 110 4.13 0.20 -2.14
C PHE A 110 3.84 1.62 -1.62
N PRO A 111 3.06 2.44 -2.36
CA PRO A 111 2.78 3.82 -1.93
C PRO A 111 2.05 3.86 -0.59
N TYR A 112 2.37 4.87 0.22
CA TYR A 112 1.74 5.06 1.52
C TYR A 112 0.30 5.53 1.37
N LEU A 113 -0.59 4.98 2.20
CA LEU A 113 -1.97 5.43 2.31
C LEU A 113 -2.12 6.44 3.44
N ALA A 114 -2.73 7.59 3.17
CA ALA A 114 -3.05 8.62 4.14
C ALA A 114 -4.50 8.53 4.60
N GLY A 115 -4.77 8.96 5.83
CA GLY A 115 -6.15 9.03 6.35
C GLY A 115 -6.74 7.67 6.76
N TRP A 116 -5.96 6.60 6.74
CA TRP A 116 -6.39 5.30 7.23
C TRP A 116 -6.36 5.23 8.75
N CYS A 117 -7.32 4.53 9.31
CA CYS A 117 -7.40 4.31 10.73
C CYS A 117 -6.77 2.97 11.13
N VAL A 118 -5.88 3.01 12.11
CA VAL A 118 -5.40 1.81 12.78
C VAL A 118 -5.88 1.85 14.21
N GLU A 119 -6.52 0.77 14.66
CA GLU A 119 -6.98 0.59 16.03
C GLU A 119 -6.01 -0.26 16.82
N LEU A 120 -5.81 0.12 18.08
CA LEU A 120 -5.16 -0.69 19.09
C LEU A 120 -6.22 -1.28 20.00
N ARG A 121 -6.35 -2.60 20.01
CA ARG A 121 -7.33 -3.33 20.82
C ARG A 121 -6.64 -4.09 21.95
N ASP A 122 -7.23 -4.06 23.14
CA ASP A 122 -6.76 -4.84 24.28
C ASP A 122 -7.18 -6.32 24.20
N GLY A 123 -6.81 -7.11 25.20
CA GLY A 123 -7.14 -8.54 25.25
C GLY A 123 -8.64 -8.86 25.36
N SER A 124 -9.49 -7.87 25.59
CA SER A 124 -10.95 -8.01 25.55
C SER A 124 -11.53 -7.69 24.17
N GLY A 125 -10.72 -7.16 23.24
CA GLY A 125 -11.12 -6.66 21.94
C GLY A 125 -11.61 -5.20 21.96
N ALA A 126 -11.52 -4.52 23.11
CA ALA A 126 -11.89 -3.11 23.21
C ALA A 126 -10.83 -2.22 22.57
N VAL A 127 -11.26 -1.23 21.78
CA VAL A 127 -10.36 -0.21 21.20
C VAL A 127 -9.88 0.72 22.32
N VAL A 128 -8.58 0.73 22.55
CA VAL A 128 -7.94 1.54 23.61
C VAL A 128 -7.16 2.73 23.07
N ALA A 129 -6.81 2.69 21.79
CA ALA A 129 -6.17 3.82 21.10
C ALA A 129 -6.41 3.71 19.60
N THR A 130 -6.27 4.82 18.90
CA THR A 130 -6.31 4.88 17.43
C THR A 130 -5.15 5.71 16.90
N ALA A 131 -4.74 5.44 15.66
CA ALA A 131 -3.80 6.26 14.90
C ALA A 131 -4.34 6.47 13.48
N VAL A 132 -4.07 7.64 12.93
CA VAL A 132 -4.38 7.97 11.53
C VAL A 132 -3.07 8.01 10.76
N THR A 133 -3.05 7.34 9.62
CA THR A 133 -1.86 7.28 8.77
C THR A 133 -1.58 8.61 8.09
N ASN A 134 -0.30 8.86 7.83
CA ASN A 134 0.19 9.97 7.03
C ASN A 134 0.60 9.41 5.64
N GLY A 135 0.28 10.10 4.58
CA GLY A 135 0.65 9.72 3.21
C GLY A 135 2.15 9.78 2.88
N VAL A 136 2.97 10.04 3.88
CA VAL A 136 4.45 10.06 3.77
C VAL A 136 5.07 9.30 4.93
N ALA A 137 6.30 8.83 4.75
CA ALA A 137 7.06 8.25 5.83
C ALA A 137 7.29 9.26 6.96
N ILE A 138 7.12 8.83 8.21
CA ILE A 138 7.39 9.62 9.41
C ILE A 138 8.78 9.34 10.00
N ASP A 139 9.48 8.35 9.47
CA ASP A 139 10.83 7.96 9.86
C ASP A 139 11.61 7.34 8.68
N ILE A 140 12.85 6.92 8.94
CA ILE A 140 13.74 6.33 7.93
C ILE A 140 13.40 4.89 7.58
N GLU A 141 12.63 4.20 8.41
CA GLU A 141 12.14 2.84 8.21
C GLU A 141 10.90 2.80 7.32
N GLY A 142 10.32 3.96 6.98
CA GLY A 142 9.15 4.06 6.11
C GLY A 142 7.82 3.89 6.82
N ASN A 143 7.77 4.04 8.15
CA ASN A 143 6.51 4.01 8.87
C ASN A 143 5.69 5.26 8.57
N ASN A 144 4.36 5.14 8.51
CA ASN A 144 3.46 6.26 8.25
C ASN A 144 2.37 6.44 9.32
N TYR A 145 2.42 5.67 10.40
CA TYR A 145 1.65 5.90 11.61
C TYR A 145 2.45 5.54 12.87
N ALA A 146 2.04 6.09 14.00
CA ALA A 146 2.65 5.80 15.29
C ALA A 146 1.64 5.79 16.42
N PHE A 147 1.79 4.84 17.35
CA PHE A 147 1.21 4.88 18.67
C PHE A 147 2.30 5.24 19.69
N THR A 148 2.02 6.17 20.58
CA THR A 148 2.96 6.60 21.61
C THR A 148 2.31 6.58 22.99
N GLY A 149 3.11 6.31 24.02
CA GLY A 149 2.60 6.28 25.39
C GLY A 149 1.74 5.06 25.68
N ILE A 150 1.98 3.92 25.04
CA ILE A 150 1.19 2.71 25.28
C ILE A 150 1.69 2.03 26.56
N PRO A 151 0.79 1.65 27.49
CA PRO A 151 1.14 0.84 28.65
C PRO A 151 1.68 -0.53 28.24
N ALA A 152 2.48 -1.17 29.12
CA ALA A 152 2.85 -2.55 28.91
C ALA A 152 1.61 -3.45 28.86
N GLY A 153 1.59 -4.40 27.93
CA GLY A 153 0.44 -5.29 27.72
C GLY A 153 0.50 -6.00 26.39
N THR A 154 -0.48 -6.88 26.16
CA THR A 154 -0.65 -7.55 24.86
C THR A 154 -1.83 -6.92 24.14
N TYR A 155 -1.59 -6.51 22.91
CA TYR A 155 -2.54 -5.76 22.10
C TYR A 155 -2.65 -6.38 20.70
N THR A 156 -3.79 -6.16 20.07
CA THR A 156 -4.00 -6.44 18.66
C THR A 156 -4.14 -5.14 17.89
N PHE A 157 -3.34 -4.97 16.86
CA PHE A 157 -3.40 -3.87 15.91
C PHE A 157 -4.31 -4.29 14.77
N CYS A 158 -5.30 -3.48 14.45
CA CYS A 158 -6.26 -3.71 13.39
C CYS A 158 -6.36 -2.47 12.51
N GLU A 159 -6.22 -2.60 11.21
CA GLU A 159 -6.63 -1.51 10.34
C GLU A 159 -8.15 -1.47 10.18
N VAL A 160 -8.68 -0.33 9.83
CA VAL A 160 -10.09 -0.12 9.54
C VAL A 160 -10.22 0.29 8.08
N LEU A 161 -10.74 -0.60 7.25
CA LEU A 161 -10.97 -0.29 5.84
C LEU A 161 -11.96 0.87 5.70
N PRO A 162 -11.71 1.81 4.77
CA PRO A 162 -12.65 2.90 4.50
C PRO A 162 -14.01 2.37 4.08
N ALA A 163 -15.07 2.91 4.65
CA ALA A 163 -16.42 2.50 4.34
C ALA A 163 -16.81 2.84 2.89
N ASN A 164 -17.62 1.98 2.26
CA ASN A 164 -18.13 2.16 0.90
C ASN A 164 -17.06 2.16 -0.20
N THR A 165 -15.90 1.55 0.06
CA THR A 165 -14.83 1.36 -0.92
C THR A 165 -14.72 -0.11 -1.32
N THR A 166 -13.91 -0.38 -2.35
CA THR A 166 -13.57 -1.74 -2.79
C THR A 166 -12.22 -2.20 -2.25
N TRP A 167 -11.62 -1.44 -1.36
CA TRP A 167 -10.36 -1.80 -0.72
C TRP A 167 -10.48 -3.10 0.06
N HIS A 168 -9.47 -3.93 -0.05
CA HIS A 168 -9.33 -5.16 0.73
C HIS A 168 -7.89 -5.32 1.21
N GLU A 169 -7.73 -5.87 2.40
CA GLU A 169 -6.42 -6.16 2.98
C GLU A 169 -5.74 -7.30 2.22
N THR A 170 -4.44 -7.15 1.98
CA THR A 170 -3.57 -8.17 1.41
C THR A 170 -2.49 -8.62 2.38
N THR A 171 -2.17 -7.81 3.38
CA THR A 171 -1.20 -8.08 4.44
C THR A 171 -1.69 -7.47 5.76
N PRO A 172 -1.70 -8.25 6.85
CA PRO A 172 -1.35 -9.66 6.97
C PRO A 172 -2.39 -10.59 6.33
N THR A 173 -1.97 -11.81 5.92
CA THR A 173 -2.86 -12.82 5.33
C THR A 173 -3.50 -13.74 6.36
N SER A 174 -3.16 -13.58 7.63
CA SER A 174 -3.70 -14.35 8.77
C SER A 174 -3.38 -13.63 10.08
N GLY A 175 -4.21 -13.85 11.07
CA GLY A 175 -4.05 -13.24 12.38
C GLY A 175 -5.37 -13.24 13.16
N PRO A 176 -5.46 -12.48 14.26
CA PRO A 176 -6.73 -12.23 14.93
C PRO A 176 -7.72 -11.57 13.98
N ASP A 177 -8.98 -12.00 14.04
CA ASP A 177 -10.05 -11.41 13.25
C ASP A 177 -10.40 -10.01 13.78
N CYS A 178 -10.18 -9.00 12.95
CA CYS A 178 -10.51 -7.60 13.22
C CYS A 178 -11.93 -7.22 12.75
N GLY A 179 -12.59 -8.12 12.04
CA GLY A 179 -13.89 -7.89 11.40
C GLY A 179 -13.75 -7.44 9.93
N GLY A 180 -14.82 -7.66 9.15
CA GLY A 180 -14.83 -7.21 7.75
C GLY A 180 -13.86 -7.89 6.79
N GLY A 181 -13.25 -9.00 7.19
CA GLY A 181 -12.23 -9.69 6.40
C GLY A 181 -10.81 -9.19 6.65
N VAL A 182 -10.62 -8.35 7.66
CA VAL A 182 -9.33 -7.79 8.08
C VAL A 182 -8.70 -8.65 9.16
N PHE A 183 -7.41 -8.93 9.04
CA PHE A 183 -6.61 -9.63 10.04
C PHE A 183 -5.73 -8.64 10.82
N GLY A 184 -5.59 -8.88 12.10
CA GLY A 184 -4.76 -8.06 12.97
C GLY A 184 -3.38 -8.66 13.24
N VAL A 185 -2.53 -7.84 13.85
CA VAL A 185 -1.22 -8.25 14.34
C VAL A 185 -1.19 -8.12 15.87
N THR A 186 -0.88 -9.21 16.57
CA THR A 186 -0.76 -9.20 18.03
C THR A 186 0.67 -8.95 18.46
N VAL A 187 0.86 -8.01 19.37
CA VAL A 187 2.16 -7.63 19.93
C VAL A 187 2.08 -7.54 21.44
N THR A 188 3.09 -8.04 22.13
CA THR A 188 3.28 -7.81 23.57
C THR A 188 4.31 -6.72 23.76
N LEU A 189 3.89 -5.64 24.41
CA LEU A 189 4.70 -4.47 24.71
C LEU A 189 5.16 -4.51 26.15
N MET A 190 6.41 -4.16 26.39
CA MET A 190 6.98 -3.92 27.72
C MET A 190 7.19 -2.41 27.93
N ASP A 191 7.32 -2.00 29.18
CA ASP A 191 7.63 -0.59 29.48
C ASP A 191 8.91 -0.14 28.76
N GLY A 192 8.82 1.00 28.08
CA GLY A 192 9.90 1.58 27.31
C GLY A 192 10.26 0.84 26.02
N SER A 193 9.51 -0.20 25.64
CA SER A 193 9.77 -0.91 24.37
C SER A 193 9.35 -0.08 23.17
N ALA A 194 10.05 -0.31 22.06
CA ALA A 194 9.59 0.08 20.74
C ALA A 194 9.27 -1.20 19.94
N ALA A 195 8.17 -1.19 19.21
CA ALA A 195 7.86 -2.20 18.22
C ALA A 195 7.69 -1.49 16.88
N ASP A 196 8.35 -2.04 15.87
CA ASP A 196 8.29 -1.55 14.50
C ASP A 196 7.72 -2.66 13.60
N PHE A 197 7.39 -2.31 12.34
CA PHE A 197 6.97 -3.27 11.33
C PHE A 197 5.57 -3.87 11.53
N ILE A 198 4.64 -3.09 12.07
CA ILE A 198 3.22 -3.44 12.00
C ILE A 198 2.68 -2.90 10.66
N TRP A 199 2.59 -3.78 9.67
CA TRP A 199 2.30 -3.41 8.30
C TRP A 199 0.96 -3.94 7.83
N PHE A 200 0.21 -3.07 7.15
CA PHE A 200 -1.05 -3.41 6.49
C PHE A 200 -0.94 -3.05 5.01
N GLY A 201 -1.03 -4.04 4.16
CA GLY A 201 -1.05 -3.89 2.72
C GLY A 201 -2.46 -3.99 2.19
N ASN A 202 -2.82 -3.15 1.23
CA ASN A 202 -4.16 -3.04 0.71
C ASN A 202 -4.18 -2.95 -0.81
N ARG A 203 -5.26 -3.42 -1.43
CA ARG A 203 -5.50 -3.34 -2.87
C ARG A 203 -6.95 -2.99 -3.16
N LEU A 204 -7.16 -2.25 -4.26
CA LEU A 204 -8.48 -2.00 -4.88
C LEU A 204 -8.97 -3.20 -5.68
#